data_952b4b6b206e3997e8a2fc97ee2d7d41
#
_entry.id   952b4b6b206e3997e8a2fc97ee2d7d41
#
_cell.length_a   1.000
_cell.length_b   1.000
_cell.length_c   1.000
_cell.angle_alpha   90.00
_cell.angle_beta   90.00
_cell.angle_gamma   90.00
#
_symmetry.space_group_name_H-M   'P 1'
#
loop_
_entity.id
_entity.type
_entity.pdbx_description
1 polymer ?
#
loop_
_entity_poly.entity_id
_entity_poly.type
_entity_poly.pdbx_seq_one_letter_code
_entity_poly.pdbx_strand_id
1 'polypeptide(L)'
;MEQKDLEQIKAHGLSLADIERQLEYFRNGFETMKLKGAATPAEGIKVLSEDEVKEALAADLSSLKLAKFVPASGAASRMFKDLFSGADTLSSGGELAEGAPAAKFCSRIKDFPFFSEEFYGDTSQLDILNNTLLAQGLDYGTKPKGQLLFHRYDGFCRTPFEEHLVECALYAKSA
;
A
#
# COMPACT_ATOMS: atom_id res chain seq x y z
N MET A 1 25.78 -3.03 -24.78
CA MET A 1 25.67 -3.46 -23.37
C MET A 1 27.08 -3.61 -22.84
N GLU A 2 27.42 -2.88 -21.79
CA GLU A 2 28.76 -2.89 -21.22
C GLU A 2 28.89 -4.01 -20.16
N GLN A 3 30.13 -4.35 -19.76
CA GLN A 3 30.39 -5.37 -18.75
C GLN A 3 29.67 -5.09 -17.43
N LYS A 4 29.65 -3.86 -17.02
CA LYS A 4 28.96 -3.39 -15.81
C LYS A 4 27.42 -3.61 -15.86
N ASP A 5 26.79 -3.51 -17.06
CA ASP A 5 25.36 -3.79 -17.23
C ASP A 5 25.09 -5.30 -17.04
N LEU A 6 25.97 -6.16 -17.54
CA LEU A 6 25.86 -7.62 -17.36
C LEU A 6 26.01 -8.03 -15.91
N GLU A 7 26.90 -7.37 -15.16
CA GLU A 7 27.08 -7.59 -13.72
C GLU A 7 25.84 -7.17 -12.95
N GLN A 8 25.25 -6.03 -13.29
CA GLN A 8 24.01 -5.54 -12.66
C GLN A 8 22.83 -6.49 -12.95
N ILE A 9 22.64 -6.92 -14.19
CA ILE A 9 21.60 -7.88 -14.59
C ILE A 9 21.73 -9.16 -13.76
N LYS A 10 22.94 -9.70 -13.66
CA LYS A 10 23.24 -10.91 -12.88
C LYS A 10 22.98 -10.70 -11.37
N ALA A 11 23.34 -9.53 -10.82
CA ALA A 11 23.12 -9.20 -9.42
C ALA A 11 21.61 -9.15 -9.08
N HIS A 12 20.76 -8.79 -10.05
CA HIS A 12 19.30 -8.84 -9.92
C HIS A 12 18.70 -10.24 -10.17
N GLY A 13 19.51 -11.28 -10.38
CA GLY A 13 19.04 -12.63 -10.61
C GLY A 13 18.43 -12.84 -12.01
N LEU A 14 18.67 -11.93 -12.95
CA LEU A 14 18.20 -11.99 -14.32
C LEU A 14 19.29 -12.53 -15.25
N SER A 15 18.87 -13.13 -16.38
CA SER A 15 19.75 -13.52 -17.48
C SER A 15 19.70 -12.49 -18.62
N LEU A 16 20.69 -12.51 -19.51
CA LEU A 16 20.67 -11.71 -20.72
C LEU A 16 19.43 -12.05 -21.60
N ALA A 17 19.06 -13.32 -21.67
CA ALA A 17 17.86 -13.75 -22.40
C ALA A 17 16.57 -13.16 -21.83
N ASP A 18 16.49 -12.93 -20.49
CA ASP A 18 15.35 -12.27 -19.89
C ASP A 18 15.26 -10.80 -20.32
N ILE A 19 16.39 -10.12 -20.40
CA ILE A 19 16.44 -8.74 -20.88
C ILE A 19 16.08 -8.64 -22.36
N GLU A 20 16.61 -9.54 -23.20
CA GLU A 20 16.30 -9.57 -24.63
C GLU A 20 14.80 -9.81 -24.86
N ARG A 21 14.20 -10.75 -24.13
CA ARG A 21 12.75 -11.00 -24.18
C ARG A 21 11.93 -9.77 -23.75
N GLN A 22 12.35 -9.07 -22.69
CA GLN A 22 11.68 -7.85 -22.24
C GLN A 22 11.79 -6.74 -23.30
N LEU A 23 12.97 -6.57 -23.92
CA LEU A 23 13.16 -5.59 -24.99
C LEU A 23 12.30 -5.93 -26.23
N GLU A 24 12.12 -7.20 -26.52
CA GLU A 24 11.22 -7.64 -27.59
C GLU A 24 9.77 -7.29 -27.30
N TYR A 25 9.31 -7.46 -26.06
CA TYR A 25 7.97 -7.02 -25.62
C TYR A 25 7.79 -5.50 -25.75
N PHE A 26 8.83 -4.70 -25.44
CA PHE A 26 8.77 -3.25 -25.66
C PHE A 26 8.70 -2.85 -27.13
N ARG A 27 9.35 -3.60 -28.03
CA ARG A 27 9.35 -3.31 -29.48
C ARG A 27 8.07 -3.76 -30.16
N ASN A 28 7.61 -4.95 -29.85
CA ASN A 28 6.56 -5.65 -30.58
C ASN A 28 5.23 -5.70 -29.81
N GLY A 29 5.23 -5.30 -28.54
CA GLY A 29 4.15 -5.60 -27.62
C GLY A 29 4.11 -7.10 -27.27
N PHE A 30 3.15 -7.49 -26.48
CA PHE A 30 2.80 -8.88 -26.22
C PHE A 30 1.32 -9.10 -26.41
N GLU A 31 0.92 -10.34 -26.66
CA GLU A 31 -0.47 -10.66 -26.90
C GLU A 31 -1.33 -10.25 -25.70
N THR A 32 -2.34 -9.43 -25.96
CA THR A 32 -3.34 -9.09 -24.95
C THR A 32 -4.25 -10.28 -24.70
N MET A 33 -4.58 -10.51 -23.44
CA MET A 33 -5.55 -11.54 -23.07
C MET A 33 -6.89 -11.25 -23.73
N LYS A 34 -7.41 -12.23 -24.50
CA LYS A 34 -8.74 -12.14 -25.11
C LYS A 34 -9.78 -12.41 -24.02
N LEU A 35 -10.44 -11.36 -23.56
CA LEU A 35 -11.54 -11.49 -22.61
C LEU A 35 -12.77 -12.04 -23.33
N LYS A 36 -13.43 -13.04 -22.75
CA LYS A 36 -14.70 -13.60 -23.27
C LYS A 36 -15.89 -12.71 -22.93
N GLY A 37 -15.85 -12.06 -21.76
CA GLY A 37 -16.91 -11.20 -21.27
C GLY A 37 -16.64 -10.77 -19.82
N ALA A 38 -17.56 -9.99 -19.25
CA ALA A 38 -17.56 -9.69 -17.84
C ALA A 38 -18.03 -10.91 -17.05
N ALA A 39 -17.38 -11.20 -15.92
CA ALA A 39 -17.88 -12.23 -15.01
C ALA A 39 -19.17 -11.76 -14.33
N THR A 40 -20.20 -12.60 -14.39
CA THR A 40 -21.52 -12.34 -13.81
C THR A 40 -21.96 -13.56 -13.00
N PRO A 41 -22.99 -13.46 -12.14
CA PRO A 41 -23.55 -14.62 -11.44
C PRO A 41 -24.06 -15.73 -12.37
N ALA A 42 -24.40 -15.38 -13.63
CA ALA A 42 -24.79 -16.35 -14.64
C ALA A 42 -23.60 -17.02 -15.31
N GLU A 43 -22.43 -16.34 -15.34
CA GLU A 43 -21.22 -16.83 -15.97
C GLU A 43 -19.97 -16.29 -15.27
N GLY A 44 -19.22 -17.20 -14.66
CA GLY A 44 -17.90 -16.89 -14.06
C GLY A 44 -17.92 -16.49 -12.59
N ILE A 45 -19.07 -16.13 -11.98
CA ILE A 45 -19.18 -15.88 -10.52
C ILE A 45 -20.09 -16.95 -9.93
N LYS A 46 -19.56 -17.72 -8.97
CA LYS A 46 -20.35 -18.62 -8.15
C LYS A 46 -20.89 -17.86 -6.93
N VAL A 47 -22.21 -17.71 -6.84
CA VAL A 47 -22.88 -17.19 -5.65
C VAL A 47 -23.16 -18.39 -4.74
N LEU A 48 -22.60 -18.38 -3.54
CA LEU A 48 -22.81 -19.46 -2.57
C LEU A 48 -24.20 -19.32 -1.93
N SER A 49 -24.88 -20.45 -1.73
CA SER A 49 -26.08 -20.54 -0.90
C SER A 49 -25.72 -20.41 0.58
N GLU A 50 -26.73 -20.12 1.42
CA GLU A 50 -26.52 -20.10 2.88
C GLU A 50 -25.99 -21.43 3.43
N ASP A 51 -26.41 -22.54 2.89
CA ASP A 51 -25.97 -23.87 3.33
C ASP A 51 -24.53 -24.15 2.89
N GLU A 52 -24.12 -23.78 1.68
CA GLU A 52 -22.71 -23.84 1.24
C GLU A 52 -21.80 -22.97 2.11
N VAL A 53 -22.27 -21.79 2.53
CA VAL A 53 -21.52 -20.93 3.47
C VAL A 53 -21.38 -21.60 4.84
N LYS A 54 -22.46 -22.17 5.39
CA LYS A 54 -22.44 -22.91 6.66
C LYS A 54 -21.50 -24.11 6.60
N GLU A 55 -21.56 -24.89 5.52
CA GLU A 55 -20.67 -26.04 5.32
C GLU A 55 -19.21 -25.62 5.26
N ALA A 56 -18.89 -24.55 4.50
CA ALA A 56 -17.54 -24.03 4.40
C ALA A 56 -16.99 -23.52 5.75
N LEU A 57 -17.85 -22.86 6.56
CA LEU A 57 -17.48 -22.37 7.89
C LEU A 57 -17.31 -23.51 8.92
N ALA A 58 -17.99 -24.62 8.73
CA ALA A 58 -17.89 -25.80 9.58
C ALA A 58 -16.74 -26.75 9.19
N ALA A 59 -16.04 -26.49 8.09
CA ALA A 59 -14.96 -27.33 7.60
C ALA A 59 -13.82 -27.43 8.62
N ASP A 60 -13.38 -28.66 8.92
CA ASP A 60 -12.21 -28.90 9.76
C ASP A 60 -10.92 -28.63 8.97
N LEU A 61 -10.20 -27.60 9.37
CA LEU A 61 -8.94 -27.19 8.76
C LEU A 61 -7.70 -27.69 9.53
N SER A 62 -7.89 -28.46 10.60
CA SER A 62 -6.80 -28.88 11.50
C SER A 62 -5.70 -29.70 10.83
N SER A 63 -6.03 -30.41 9.73
CA SER A 63 -5.07 -31.18 8.94
C SER A 63 -4.33 -30.39 7.88
N LEU A 64 -4.70 -29.12 7.67
CA LEU A 64 -4.13 -28.28 6.62
C LEU A 64 -3.01 -27.38 7.16
N LYS A 65 -1.94 -27.25 6.40
CA LYS A 65 -0.95 -26.18 6.61
C LYS A 65 -1.44 -24.90 5.95
N LEU A 66 -1.99 -24.01 6.74
CA LEU A 66 -2.51 -22.74 6.24
C LEU A 66 -1.37 -21.74 6.06
N ALA A 67 -1.43 -20.99 4.97
CA ALA A 67 -0.56 -19.84 4.71
C ALA A 67 -1.41 -18.67 4.23
N LYS A 68 -1.16 -17.49 4.81
CA LYS A 68 -1.78 -16.24 4.34
C LYS A 68 -0.80 -15.53 3.41
N PHE A 69 -1.12 -15.46 2.12
CA PHE A 69 -0.40 -14.61 1.18
C PHE A 69 -1.02 -13.21 1.18
N VAL A 70 -0.25 -12.22 1.63
CA VAL A 70 -0.66 -10.82 1.64
C VAL A 70 0.19 -10.08 0.62
N PRO A 71 -0.38 -9.60 -0.50
CA PRO A 71 0.34 -8.74 -1.42
C PRO A 71 0.70 -7.45 -0.68
N ALA A 72 1.97 -7.34 -0.28
CA ALA A 72 2.49 -6.14 0.36
C ALA A 72 2.37 -4.97 -0.61
N SER A 73 1.85 -3.87 -0.14
CA SER A 73 1.61 -2.70 -0.96
C SER A 73 2.92 -2.04 -1.40
N GLY A 74 2.91 -1.43 -2.56
CA GLY A 74 3.98 -0.55 -3.03
C GLY A 74 4.13 0.71 -2.16
N ALA A 75 5.06 1.58 -2.55
CA ALA A 75 5.28 2.87 -1.90
C ALA A 75 4.00 3.73 -1.89
N ALA A 76 3.83 4.50 -0.83
CA ALA A 76 2.69 5.40 -0.66
C ALA A 76 2.78 6.71 -1.47
N SER A 77 3.81 6.89 -2.31
CA SER A 77 4.15 8.13 -3.01
C SER A 77 2.98 8.77 -3.78
N ARG A 78 2.13 7.94 -4.43
CA ARG A 78 0.93 8.49 -5.12
C ARG A 78 -0.11 9.03 -4.15
N MET A 79 -0.23 8.43 -2.97
CA MET A 79 -1.20 8.85 -1.95
C MET A 79 -0.84 10.22 -1.36
N PHE A 80 0.45 10.50 -1.22
CA PHE A 80 0.95 11.74 -0.65
C PHE A 80 1.34 12.80 -1.68
N LYS A 81 1.05 12.58 -2.96
CA LYS A 81 1.41 13.53 -4.04
C LYS A 81 0.96 14.96 -3.74
N ASP A 82 -0.29 15.14 -3.32
CA ASP A 82 -0.85 16.46 -3.06
C ASP A 82 -0.24 17.10 -1.80
N LEU A 83 0.19 16.30 -0.83
CA LEU A 83 0.89 16.80 0.35
C LEU A 83 2.31 17.26 0.00
N PHE A 84 3.03 16.54 -0.85
CA PHE A 84 4.32 17.00 -1.39
C PHE A 84 4.18 18.31 -2.16
N SER A 85 3.19 18.42 -3.05
CA SER A 85 2.91 19.66 -3.78
C SER A 85 2.57 20.81 -2.83
N GLY A 86 1.85 20.55 -1.74
CA GLY A 86 1.55 21.54 -0.72
C GLY A 86 2.81 21.98 0.03
N ALA A 87 3.69 21.05 0.39
CA ALA A 87 4.97 21.37 1.05
C ALA A 87 5.87 22.21 0.14
N ASP A 88 5.96 21.90 -1.15
CA ASP A 88 6.72 22.66 -2.15
C ASP A 88 6.16 24.09 -2.28
N THR A 89 4.83 24.25 -2.32
CA THR A 89 4.17 25.55 -2.36
C THR A 89 4.55 26.42 -1.16
N LEU A 90 4.42 25.87 0.05
CA LEU A 90 4.75 26.59 1.29
C LEU A 90 6.25 26.90 1.40
N SER A 91 7.11 25.97 1.03
CA SER A 91 8.57 26.16 1.02
C SER A 91 9.02 27.26 0.05
N SER A 92 8.26 27.49 -1.01
CA SER A 92 8.50 28.57 -1.98
C SER A 92 7.90 29.93 -1.55
N GLY A 93 7.36 30.03 -0.33
CA GLY A 93 6.73 31.24 0.19
C GLY A 93 5.30 31.49 -0.29
N GLY A 94 4.67 30.48 -0.92
CA GLY A 94 3.25 30.49 -1.29
C GLY A 94 2.32 30.12 -0.13
N GLU A 95 1.04 30.12 -0.40
CA GLU A 95 -0.02 29.72 0.53
C GLU A 95 -0.83 28.56 -0.03
N LEU A 96 -1.35 27.71 0.86
CA LEU A 96 -2.26 26.64 0.43
C LEU A 96 -3.63 27.23 0.12
N ALA A 97 -4.15 26.92 -1.06
CA ALA A 97 -5.50 27.33 -1.42
C ALA A 97 -6.53 26.73 -0.45
N GLU A 98 -7.57 27.50 -0.15
CA GLU A 98 -8.68 27.01 0.68
C GLU A 98 -9.31 25.75 0.07
N GLY A 99 -9.48 24.73 0.90
CA GLY A 99 -10.04 23.43 0.46
C GLY A 99 -9.07 22.53 -0.31
N ALA A 100 -7.81 22.95 -0.55
CA ALA A 100 -6.79 22.08 -1.13
C ALA A 100 -6.56 20.83 -0.25
N PRO A 101 -6.20 19.67 -0.82
CA PRO A 101 -5.96 18.44 -0.04
C PRO A 101 -4.96 18.63 1.09
N ALA A 102 -3.84 19.35 0.85
CA ALA A 102 -2.85 19.63 1.87
C ALA A 102 -3.39 20.53 2.99
N ALA A 103 -4.20 21.56 2.67
CA ALA A 103 -4.83 22.43 3.67
C ALA A 103 -5.81 21.64 4.54
N LYS A 104 -6.64 20.79 3.92
CA LYS A 104 -7.57 19.90 4.64
C LYS A 104 -6.83 18.90 5.52
N PHE A 105 -5.72 18.35 5.04
CA PHE A 105 -4.88 17.45 5.83
C PHE A 105 -4.35 18.16 7.08
N CYS A 106 -3.74 19.34 6.92
CA CYS A 106 -3.19 20.10 8.04
C CYS A 106 -4.27 20.48 9.06
N SER A 107 -5.45 20.93 8.63
CA SER A 107 -6.55 21.32 9.54
C SER A 107 -7.14 20.14 10.31
N ARG A 108 -6.97 18.93 9.82
CA ARG A 108 -7.51 17.70 10.40
C ARG A 108 -6.45 16.76 10.96
N ILE A 109 -5.22 17.25 11.15
CA ILE A 109 -4.10 16.41 11.58
C ILE A 109 -4.40 15.61 12.85
N LYS A 110 -5.18 16.16 13.78
CA LYS A 110 -5.60 15.51 15.03
C LYS A 110 -6.52 14.30 14.83
N ASP A 111 -7.16 14.20 13.66
CA ASP A 111 -8.05 13.08 13.35
C ASP A 111 -7.29 11.82 12.93
N PHE A 112 -6.01 11.95 12.59
CA PHE A 112 -5.22 10.82 12.08
C PHE A 112 -4.65 9.95 13.21
N PRO A 113 -4.57 8.62 13.01
CA PRO A 113 -4.04 7.68 14.01
C PRO A 113 -2.59 7.95 14.44
N PHE A 114 -1.80 8.56 13.57
CA PHE A 114 -0.39 8.87 13.82
C PHE A 114 -0.16 10.25 14.46
N PHE A 115 -1.23 10.97 14.79
CA PHE A 115 -1.07 12.25 15.49
C PHE A 115 -0.41 12.08 16.86
N SER A 116 0.56 12.94 17.16
CA SER A 116 1.10 13.13 18.50
C SER A 116 1.40 14.60 18.73
N GLU A 117 1.25 15.08 19.97
CA GLU A 117 1.58 16.45 20.33
C GLU A 117 3.07 16.77 20.14
N GLU A 118 3.94 15.75 20.25
CA GLU A 118 5.38 15.90 20.03
C GLU A 118 5.70 16.32 18.59
N PHE A 119 5.03 15.73 17.60
CA PHE A 119 5.28 15.99 16.17
C PHE A 119 4.42 17.10 15.59
N TYR A 120 3.22 17.32 16.13
CA TYR A 120 2.20 18.14 15.47
C TYR A 120 1.55 19.20 16.39
N GLY A 121 2.02 19.37 17.61
CA GLY A 121 1.43 20.28 18.59
C GLY A 121 1.25 21.71 18.07
N ASP A 122 2.14 22.61 18.41
CA ASP A 122 2.09 24.01 17.96
C ASP A 122 3.05 24.21 16.77
N THR A 123 2.72 23.61 15.62
CA THR A 123 3.58 23.60 14.43
C THR A 123 2.90 24.25 13.22
N SER A 124 3.70 24.80 12.30
CA SER A 124 3.21 25.41 11.05
C SER A 124 2.68 24.32 10.10
N GLN A 125 1.87 24.72 9.10
CA GLN A 125 1.40 23.80 8.05
C GLN A 125 2.57 23.13 7.31
N LEU A 126 3.67 23.84 7.05
CA LEU A 126 4.85 23.29 6.43
C LEU A 126 5.49 22.21 7.33
N ASP A 127 5.60 22.47 8.62
CA ASP A 127 6.18 21.49 9.56
C ASP A 127 5.28 20.25 9.69
N ILE A 128 3.95 20.42 9.70
CA ILE A 128 3.00 19.30 9.67
C ILE A 128 3.26 18.41 8.45
N LEU A 129 3.39 18.99 7.25
CA LEU A 129 3.66 18.25 6.03
C LEU A 129 5.03 17.58 6.07
N ASN A 130 6.08 18.30 6.47
CA ASN A 130 7.44 17.78 6.55
C ASN A 130 7.57 16.67 7.60
N ASN A 131 6.98 16.84 8.77
CA ASN A 131 6.97 15.81 9.84
C ASN A 131 6.23 14.54 9.41
N THR A 132 5.24 14.67 8.54
CA THR A 132 4.54 13.50 8.00
C THR A 132 5.36 12.82 6.90
N LEU A 133 5.92 13.59 5.97
CA LEU A 133 6.46 13.06 4.71
C LEU A 133 7.92 12.66 4.77
N LEU A 134 8.75 13.40 5.53
CA LEU A 134 10.21 13.33 5.45
C LEU A 134 10.82 12.47 6.57
N ALA A 135 12.07 12.04 6.35
CA ALA A 135 12.81 11.13 7.23
C ALA A 135 13.07 11.66 8.65
N GLN A 136 13.08 12.99 8.84
CA GLN A 136 13.19 13.60 10.17
C GLN A 136 11.91 13.45 11.01
N GLY A 137 10.79 13.08 10.40
CA GLY A 137 9.51 12.80 11.06
C GLY A 137 9.08 11.35 10.87
N LEU A 138 7.86 11.15 10.36
CA LEU A 138 7.29 9.81 10.18
C LEU A 138 7.79 9.08 8.93
N ASP A 139 8.42 9.79 7.97
CA ASP A 139 8.91 9.23 6.71
C ASP A 139 7.83 8.54 5.85
N TYR A 140 6.60 9.02 5.91
CA TYR A 140 5.49 8.40 5.18
C TYR A 140 5.59 8.57 3.67
N GLY A 141 6.41 9.53 3.21
CA GLY A 141 6.69 9.73 1.79
C GLY A 141 7.44 8.57 1.13
N THR A 142 8.23 7.81 1.89
CA THR A 142 9.07 6.70 1.38
C THR A 142 8.62 5.34 1.87
N LYS A 143 7.98 5.25 3.03
CA LYS A 143 7.51 3.99 3.62
C LYS A 143 6.47 3.28 2.76
N PRO A 144 6.50 1.93 2.74
CA PRO A 144 5.40 1.17 2.16
C PRO A 144 4.10 1.40 2.93
N LYS A 145 2.96 1.40 2.24
CA LYS A 145 1.63 1.61 2.86
C LYS A 145 1.36 0.69 4.04
N GLY A 146 1.87 -0.53 4.00
CA GLY A 146 1.72 -1.51 5.09
C GLY A 146 2.34 -1.08 6.42
N GLN A 147 3.23 -0.07 6.42
CA GLN A 147 3.91 0.44 7.61
C GLN A 147 3.33 1.77 8.13
N LEU A 148 2.26 2.27 7.52
CA LEU A 148 1.64 3.52 7.92
C LEU A 148 0.56 3.26 8.98
N LEU A 149 0.47 4.11 10.01
CA LEU A 149 -0.55 3.99 11.05
C LEU A 149 -1.89 4.52 10.52
N PHE A 150 -2.74 3.62 10.04
CA PHE A 150 -4.06 3.97 9.50
C PHE A 150 -5.24 3.54 10.37
N HIS A 151 -5.03 2.63 11.29
CA HIS A 151 -6.10 2.06 12.10
C HIS A 151 -6.00 2.55 13.53
N ARG A 152 -7.07 3.17 14.03
CA ARG A 152 -7.21 3.62 15.41
C ARG A 152 -8.21 2.75 16.14
N TYR A 153 -7.82 2.32 17.33
CA TYR A 153 -8.62 1.60 18.28
C TYR A 153 -8.65 2.34 19.61
N ASP A 154 -9.43 1.86 20.56
CA ASP A 154 -9.42 2.42 21.90
C ASP A 154 -8.07 2.13 22.60
N GLY A 155 -7.31 3.18 22.86
CA GLY A 155 -6.01 3.13 23.53
C GLY A 155 -4.79 2.73 22.66
N PHE A 156 -4.95 2.40 21.38
CA PHE A 156 -3.81 2.07 20.51
C PHE A 156 -4.11 2.27 19.02
N CYS A 157 -3.04 2.25 18.21
CA CYS A 157 -3.13 2.27 16.73
C CYS A 157 -2.36 1.11 16.14
N ARG A 158 -2.73 0.70 14.93
CA ARG A 158 -2.05 -0.35 14.16
C ARG A 158 -1.76 0.07 12.74
N THR A 159 -0.68 -0.47 12.22
CA THR A 159 -0.38 -0.46 10.80
C THR A 159 -1.20 -1.55 10.07
N PRO A 160 -1.40 -1.44 8.74
CA PRO A 160 -2.00 -2.53 7.97
C PRO A 160 -1.25 -3.86 8.09
N PHE A 161 0.07 -3.82 8.26
CA PHE A 161 0.86 -5.03 8.46
C PHE A 161 0.51 -5.73 9.80
N GLU A 162 0.40 -4.97 10.89
CA GLU A 162 -0.03 -5.50 12.19
C GLU A 162 -1.46 -6.05 12.12
N GLU A 163 -2.37 -5.40 11.38
CA GLU A 163 -3.71 -5.93 11.16
C GLU A 163 -3.69 -7.31 10.47
N HIS A 164 -2.84 -7.49 9.46
CA HIS A 164 -2.70 -8.78 8.79
C HIS A 164 -2.14 -9.86 9.71
N LEU A 165 -1.28 -9.52 10.67
CA LEU A 165 -0.81 -10.46 11.69
C LEU A 165 -1.94 -10.85 12.66
N VAL A 166 -2.74 -9.89 13.10
CA VAL A 166 -3.91 -10.15 13.96
C VAL A 166 -4.93 -11.02 13.25
N GLU A 167 -5.25 -10.70 11.99
CA GLU A 167 -6.13 -11.52 11.17
C GLU A 167 -5.60 -12.96 11.02
N CYS A 168 -4.30 -13.10 10.72
CA CYS A 168 -3.68 -14.40 10.60
C CYS A 168 -3.81 -15.21 11.91
N ALA A 169 -3.58 -14.57 13.06
CA ALA A 169 -3.74 -15.21 14.35
C ALA A 169 -5.20 -15.63 14.66
N LEU A 170 -6.19 -14.91 14.12
CA LEU A 170 -7.59 -15.25 14.27
C LEU A 170 -8.01 -16.42 13.38
N TYR A 171 -7.55 -16.42 12.11
CA TYR A 171 -7.93 -17.47 11.16
C TYR A 171 -7.12 -18.75 11.30
N ALA A 172 -5.85 -18.66 11.68
CA ALA A 172 -4.96 -19.82 11.84
C ALA A 172 -5.01 -20.47 13.23
N LYS A 173 -5.82 -19.96 14.15
CA LYS A 173 -5.96 -20.55 15.50
C LYS A 173 -6.54 -21.94 15.51
N SER A 174 -7.16 -22.35 14.43
CA SER A 174 -7.74 -23.68 14.24
C SER A 174 -6.84 -24.63 13.44
N ALA A 175 -5.60 -24.19 13.12
CA ALA A 175 -4.63 -24.99 12.37
C ALA A 175 -3.49 -25.47 13.26
#